data_3484138eba40886f4e9e94216fc477be
#
_entry.id   3484138eba40886f4e9e94216fc477be
#
_cell.length_a   1.000
_cell.length_b   1.000
_cell.length_c   1.000
_cell.angle_alpha   90.00
_cell.angle_beta   90.00
_cell.angle_gamma   90.00
#
_symmetry.space_group_name_H-M   'P 1'
#
loop_
_entity.id
_entity.type
_entity.pdbx_description
1 polymer ?
#
loop_
_entity_poly.entity_id
_entity_poly.type
_entity_poly.pdbx_seq_one_letter_code
_entity_poly.pdbx_strand_id
1 'polypeptide(L)'
;MKKLFLTLVIVFAGIFTANAQVWLGGSVSTVMSKDTKSFEIAPEIGYSLTSVPLTFACAADFVYIKSETPFREGTGLMLTPYIRYTIASVEKFSVALDAMGQFGLMDAEGYRVGLRPIVAWMATKHWTAAFSVGFLGYDKMNYEHGAFTLDFETAAPRFGLYYNF
;
A
#
# COMPACT_ATOMS: atom_id res chain seq x y z
N MET A 1 -13.86 23.37 3.06
CA MET A 1 -13.74 22.07 2.41
C MET A 1 -13.61 22.16 0.88
N LYS A 2 -14.51 22.86 0.14
CA LYS A 2 -14.42 22.99 -1.33
C LYS A 2 -13.11 23.63 -1.84
N LYS A 3 -12.59 24.66 -1.17
CA LYS A 3 -11.32 25.32 -1.54
C LYS A 3 -10.10 24.41 -1.33
N LEU A 4 -10.08 23.63 -0.26
CA LEU A 4 -9.01 22.66 0.02
C LEU A 4 -8.99 21.53 -1.02
N PHE A 5 -10.16 21.05 -1.41
CA PHE A 5 -10.31 20.04 -2.47
C PHE A 5 -9.86 20.59 -3.83
N LEU A 6 -10.24 21.83 -4.16
CA LEU A 6 -9.82 22.49 -5.40
C LEU A 6 -8.29 22.71 -5.43
N THR A 7 -7.70 23.15 -4.32
CA THR A 7 -6.25 23.32 -4.21
C THR A 7 -5.53 21.98 -4.36
N LEU A 8 -6.05 20.91 -3.76
CA LEU A 8 -5.51 19.56 -3.90
C LEU A 8 -5.56 19.10 -5.37
N VAL A 9 -6.68 19.32 -6.05
CA VAL A 9 -6.86 18.99 -7.48
C VAL A 9 -5.90 19.80 -8.37
N ILE A 10 -5.69 21.09 -8.08
CA ILE A 10 -4.78 21.95 -8.85
C ILE A 10 -3.31 21.53 -8.60
N VAL A 11 -2.94 21.21 -7.36
CA VAL A 11 -1.62 20.69 -7.02
C VAL A 11 -1.38 19.36 -7.74
N PHE A 12 -2.34 18.44 -7.72
CA PHE A 12 -2.26 17.19 -8.48
C PHE A 12 -2.17 17.47 -10.00
N ALA A 13 -3.01 18.33 -10.56
CA ALA A 13 -2.97 18.66 -12.00
C ALA A 13 -1.66 19.33 -12.42
N GLY A 14 -1.06 20.17 -11.56
CA GLY A 14 0.22 20.84 -11.84
C GLY A 14 1.44 19.88 -11.83
N ILE A 15 1.33 18.75 -11.15
CA ILE A 15 2.37 17.73 -11.09
C ILE A 15 2.41 16.89 -12.39
N PHE A 16 1.32 16.82 -13.15
CA PHE A 16 1.23 16.04 -14.40
C PHE A 16 2.03 16.60 -15.60
N THR A 17 2.64 17.79 -15.47
CA THR A 17 3.24 18.47 -16.63
C THR A 17 4.73 18.25 -16.83
N ALA A 18 5.46 17.52 -15.97
CA ALA A 18 6.90 17.33 -16.14
C ALA A 18 7.37 15.92 -15.76
N ASN A 19 7.76 15.14 -16.77
CA ASN A 19 8.62 13.95 -16.63
C ASN A 19 8.21 12.92 -15.56
N ALA A 20 6.95 12.51 -15.55
CA ALA A 20 6.50 11.51 -14.63
C ALA A 20 5.56 10.50 -15.25
N GLN A 21 5.62 9.30 -14.78
CA GLN A 21 4.83 8.18 -15.23
C GLN A 21 3.70 7.91 -14.24
N VAL A 22 2.46 8.09 -14.70
CA VAL A 22 1.28 7.67 -13.94
C VAL A 22 1.08 6.17 -14.13
N TRP A 23 0.68 5.51 -13.08
CA TRP A 23 0.27 4.11 -13.14
C TRP A 23 -1.00 3.88 -12.33
N LEU A 24 -1.73 2.86 -12.71
CA LEU A 24 -2.93 2.38 -12.05
C LEU A 24 -2.81 0.87 -11.87
N GLY A 25 -3.28 0.37 -10.75
CA GLY A 25 -3.25 -1.05 -10.50
C GLY A 25 -3.97 -1.43 -9.23
N GLY A 26 -3.54 -2.51 -8.66
CA GLY A 26 -4.05 -2.96 -7.39
C GLY A 26 -3.26 -4.13 -6.86
N SER A 27 -3.46 -4.40 -5.59
CA SER A 27 -2.85 -5.53 -4.93
C SER A 27 -3.89 -6.35 -4.18
N VAL A 28 -3.54 -7.61 -3.97
CA VAL A 28 -4.30 -8.54 -3.15
C VAL A 28 -3.41 -9.13 -2.08
N SER A 29 -4.00 -9.39 -0.94
CA SER A 29 -3.31 -9.97 0.20
C SER A 29 -4.24 -10.95 0.91
N THR A 30 -3.68 -11.98 1.49
CA THR A 30 -4.44 -12.97 2.26
C THR A 30 -3.62 -13.45 3.45
N VAL A 31 -4.26 -13.55 4.59
CA VAL A 31 -3.73 -14.22 5.78
C VAL A 31 -4.60 -15.44 6.05
N MET A 32 -3.97 -16.60 6.17
CA MET A 32 -4.62 -17.83 6.59
C MET A 32 -3.86 -18.37 7.79
N SER A 33 -4.35 -18.06 8.97
CA SER A 33 -3.93 -18.67 10.23
C SER A 33 -4.98 -19.65 10.71
N LYS A 34 -4.65 -20.44 11.75
CA LYS A 34 -5.58 -21.41 12.35
C LYS A 34 -6.87 -20.76 12.83
N ASP A 35 -6.75 -19.57 13.42
CA ASP A 35 -7.87 -18.87 14.07
C ASP A 35 -8.30 -17.59 13.33
N THR A 36 -7.58 -17.17 12.31
CA THR A 36 -7.86 -15.93 11.59
C THR A 36 -7.68 -16.10 10.10
N LYS A 37 -8.68 -15.70 9.35
CA LYS A 37 -8.64 -15.60 7.88
C LYS A 37 -8.92 -14.15 7.50
N SER A 38 -8.06 -13.56 6.70
CA SER A 38 -8.33 -12.24 6.12
C SER A 38 -8.03 -12.24 4.63
N PHE A 39 -8.79 -11.45 3.92
CA PHE A 39 -8.61 -11.19 2.50
C PHE A 39 -8.69 -9.69 2.27
N GLU A 40 -7.78 -9.17 1.46
CA GLU A 40 -7.70 -7.75 1.17
C GLU A 40 -7.55 -7.55 -0.33
N ILE A 41 -8.29 -6.57 -0.87
CA ILE A 41 -8.14 -6.05 -2.23
C ILE A 41 -7.89 -4.56 -2.10
N ALA A 42 -6.85 -4.07 -2.76
CA ALA A 42 -6.44 -2.69 -2.70
C ALA A 42 -6.23 -2.13 -4.12
N PRO A 43 -7.21 -1.46 -4.73
CA PRO A 43 -6.96 -0.61 -5.88
C PRO A 43 -5.98 0.50 -5.51
N GLU A 44 -5.03 0.78 -6.42
CA GLU A 44 -3.91 1.69 -6.19
C GLU A 44 -3.70 2.60 -7.38
N ILE A 45 -3.37 3.85 -7.10
CA ILE A 45 -2.91 4.82 -8.10
C ILE A 45 -1.59 5.42 -7.65
N GLY A 46 -0.69 5.64 -8.57
CA GLY A 46 0.60 6.22 -8.25
C GLY A 46 1.22 7.03 -9.38
N TYR A 47 2.25 7.74 -9.00
CA TYR A 47 2.96 8.70 -9.79
C TYR A 47 4.46 8.55 -9.53
N SER A 48 5.20 8.06 -10.54
CA SER A 48 6.64 7.83 -10.46
C SER A 48 7.39 8.99 -11.09
N LEU A 49 8.34 9.55 -10.37
CA LEU A 49 9.24 10.58 -10.88
C LEU A 49 10.32 9.90 -11.74
N THR A 50 10.54 10.42 -12.94
CA THR A 50 11.57 9.86 -13.85
C THR A 50 12.99 10.34 -13.53
N SER A 51 13.11 11.48 -12.85
CA SER A 51 14.38 12.10 -12.51
C SER A 51 15.00 11.61 -11.19
N VAL A 52 14.19 11.01 -10.32
CA VAL A 52 14.60 10.48 -9.01
C VAL A 52 13.87 9.17 -8.73
N PRO A 53 14.45 8.25 -7.96
CA PRO A 53 13.87 6.94 -7.70
C PRO A 53 12.73 6.99 -6.68
N LEU A 54 11.80 7.95 -6.83
CA LEU A 54 10.67 8.18 -5.94
C LEU A 54 9.33 7.99 -6.67
N THR A 55 8.40 7.36 -5.99
CA THR A 55 7.01 7.19 -6.40
C THR A 55 6.10 7.63 -5.27
N PHE A 56 5.08 8.40 -5.57
CA PHE A 56 3.99 8.75 -4.65
C PHE A 56 2.76 7.96 -5.04
N ALA A 57 2.11 7.34 -4.08
CA ALA A 57 0.95 6.52 -4.38
C ALA A 57 -0.03 6.49 -3.22
N CYS A 58 -1.24 6.02 -3.54
CA CYS A 58 -2.30 5.81 -2.57
C CYS A 58 -3.09 4.56 -2.95
N ALA A 59 -3.36 3.73 -1.95
CA ALA A 59 -4.23 2.57 -2.04
C ALA A 59 -5.51 2.78 -1.22
N ALA A 60 -6.61 2.17 -1.67
CA ALA A 60 -7.84 2.03 -0.91
C ALA A 60 -8.00 0.54 -0.58
N ASP A 61 -7.72 0.16 0.66
CA ASP A 61 -7.68 -1.22 1.08
C ASP A 61 -9.06 -1.68 1.58
N PHE A 62 -9.71 -2.57 0.85
CA PHE A 62 -10.94 -3.24 1.24
C PHE A 62 -10.58 -4.57 1.91
N VAL A 63 -10.85 -4.68 3.19
CA VAL A 63 -10.46 -5.83 4.01
C VAL A 63 -11.69 -6.58 4.48
N TYR A 64 -11.65 -7.91 4.36
CA TYR A 64 -12.56 -8.82 5.02
C TYR A 64 -11.78 -9.66 6.03
N ILE A 65 -12.25 -9.71 7.25
CA ILE A 65 -11.63 -10.46 8.35
C ILE A 65 -12.67 -11.40 8.95
N LYS A 66 -12.26 -12.65 9.18
CA LYS A 66 -12.98 -13.63 9.97
C LYS A 66 -12.03 -14.26 10.97
N SER A 67 -12.31 -14.08 12.25
CA SER A 67 -11.57 -14.67 13.36
C SER A 67 -12.49 -15.57 14.18
N GLU A 68 -11.99 -16.73 14.58
CA GLU A 68 -12.75 -17.69 15.38
C GLU A 68 -12.55 -17.49 16.89
N THR A 69 -11.43 -16.84 17.28
CA THR A 69 -11.10 -16.65 18.69
C THR A 69 -10.43 -15.27 18.94
N PRO A 70 -11.16 -14.29 19.48
CA PRO A 70 -12.60 -14.22 19.67
C PRO A 70 -13.35 -14.18 18.34
N PHE A 71 -14.56 -14.70 18.28
CA PHE A 71 -15.36 -14.68 17.06
C PHE A 71 -15.60 -13.24 16.61
N ARG A 72 -15.01 -12.89 15.49
CA ARG A 72 -15.13 -11.56 14.88
C ARG A 72 -15.18 -11.72 13.36
N GLU A 73 -16.23 -11.21 12.77
CA GLU A 73 -16.39 -11.14 11.32
C GLU A 73 -16.74 -9.71 10.95
N GLY A 74 -16.05 -9.15 9.96
CA GLY A 74 -16.30 -7.78 9.54
C GLY A 74 -15.57 -7.42 8.27
N THR A 75 -16.02 -6.34 7.66
CA THR A 75 -15.37 -5.66 6.54
C THR A 75 -14.86 -4.32 7.00
N GLY A 76 -13.77 -3.86 6.42
CA GLY A 76 -13.19 -2.54 6.72
C GLY A 76 -12.68 -1.88 5.46
N LEU A 77 -12.64 -0.56 5.48
CA LEU A 77 -11.99 0.26 4.47
C LEU A 77 -10.86 1.05 5.11
N MET A 78 -9.68 0.98 4.51
CA MET A 78 -8.53 1.76 4.94
C MET A 78 -7.97 2.55 3.76
N LEU A 79 -7.32 3.66 4.05
CA LEU A 79 -6.58 4.46 3.09
C LEU A 79 -5.09 4.35 3.39
N THR A 80 -4.31 4.00 2.36
CA THR A 80 -2.87 3.80 2.50
C THR A 80 -2.10 4.68 1.53
N PRO A 81 -1.85 5.96 1.86
CA PRO A 81 -0.83 6.74 1.17
C PRO A 81 0.56 6.19 1.47
N TYR A 82 1.45 6.19 0.45
CA TYR A 82 2.83 5.80 0.62
C TYR A 82 3.77 6.50 -0.36
N ILE A 83 5.03 6.56 0.04
CA ILE A 83 6.14 7.00 -0.80
C ILE A 83 7.06 5.80 -0.97
N ARG A 84 7.31 5.41 -2.22
CA ARG A 84 8.22 4.33 -2.58
C ARG A 84 9.55 4.91 -3.00
N TYR A 85 10.62 4.42 -2.39
CA TYR A 85 11.98 4.68 -2.80
C TYR A 85 12.57 3.41 -3.42
N THR A 86 12.97 3.48 -4.71
CA THR A 86 13.63 2.37 -5.39
C THR A 86 15.11 2.36 -5.02
N ILE A 87 15.53 1.33 -4.29
CA ILE A 87 16.89 1.18 -3.77
C ILE A 87 17.83 0.69 -4.86
N ALA A 88 17.37 -0.29 -5.64
CA ALA A 88 18.16 -0.89 -6.71
C ALA A 88 17.26 -1.38 -7.85
N SER A 89 17.77 -1.32 -9.07
CA SER A 89 17.13 -1.90 -10.25
C SER A 89 18.18 -2.63 -11.07
N VAL A 90 17.86 -3.87 -11.45
CA VAL A 90 18.70 -4.70 -12.31
C VAL A 90 17.81 -5.27 -13.40
N GLU A 91 18.05 -4.83 -14.64
CA GLU A 91 17.24 -5.20 -15.80
C GLU A 91 15.73 -4.93 -15.58
N LYS A 92 14.96 -6.00 -15.38
CA LYS A 92 13.51 -5.95 -15.16
C LYS A 92 13.10 -6.03 -13.70
N PHE A 93 14.03 -6.22 -12.78
CA PHE A 93 13.76 -6.34 -11.35
C PHE A 93 14.16 -5.09 -10.61
N SER A 94 13.38 -4.72 -9.64
CA SER A 94 13.71 -3.64 -8.71
C SER A 94 13.37 -4.02 -7.27
N VAL A 95 14.16 -3.48 -6.35
CA VAL A 95 13.94 -3.55 -4.92
C VAL A 95 13.66 -2.15 -4.43
N ALA A 96 12.60 -2.02 -3.66
CA ALA A 96 12.15 -0.74 -3.16
C ALA A 96 11.68 -0.84 -1.70
N LEU A 97 11.55 0.30 -1.07
CA LEU A 97 11.02 0.46 0.28
C LEU A 97 9.88 1.47 0.23
N ASP A 98 8.71 1.08 0.73
CA ASP A 98 7.57 1.98 0.91
C ASP A 98 7.59 2.56 2.32
N ALA A 99 7.62 3.88 2.44
CA ALA A 99 7.24 4.59 3.65
C ALA A 99 5.74 4.84 3.58
N MET A 100 4.97 4.16 4.44
CA MET A 100 3.52 4.13 4.34
C MET A 100 2.82 4.54 5.62
N GLY A 101 1.62 5.11 5.46
CA GLY A 101 0.64 5.28 6.53
C GLY A 101 -0.66 4.61 6.11
N GLN A 102 -1.20 3.73 6.92
CA GLN A 102 -2.48 3.08 6.70
C GLN A 102 -3.47 3.58 7.76
N PHE A 103 -4.61 4.09 7.34
CA PHE A 103 -5.61 4.74 8.20
C PHE A 103 -6.96 4.08 8.00
N GLY A 104 -7.55 3.61 9.09
CA GLY A 104 -8.90 3.07 9.10
C GLY A 104 -9.94 4.17 8.84
N LEU A 105 -10.88 3.91 7.94
CA LEU A 105 -11.94 4.86 7.55
C LEU A 105 -13.33 4.39 7.99
N MET A 106 -13.67 3.14 7.76
CA MET A 106 -14.98 2.56 8.06
C MET A 106 -14.76 1.20 8.69
N ASP A 107 -15.36 0.99 9.86
CA ASP A 107 -15.32 -0.25 10.66
C ASP A 107 -13.89 -0.80 10.94
N ALA A 108 -12.87 -0.07 10.51
CA ALA A 108 -11.46 -0.33 10.76
C ALA A 108 -10.89 0.83 11.57
N GLU A 109 -10.95 0.74 12.90
CA GLU A 109 -10.40 1.78 13.75
C GLU A 109 -8.89 1.64 13.91
N GLY A 110 -8.18 2.78 13.90
CA GLY A 110 -6.75 2.82 14.14
C GLY A 110 -5.91 3.28 12.95
N TYR A 111 -4.61 3.21 13.14
CA TYR A 111 -3.64 3.54 12.11
C TYR A 111 -2.34 2.75 12.28
N ARG A 112 -1.61 2.64 11.18
CA ARG A 112 -0.30 2.00 11.12
C ARG A 112 0.61 2.90 10.28
N VAL A 113 1.85 3.13 10.75
CA VAL A 113 2.83 3.95 10.03
C VAL A 113 4.17 3.24 10.07
N GLY A 114 4.82 3.08 8.92
CA GLY A 114 6.10 2.38 8.87
C GLY A 114 6.62 2.12 7.48
N LEU A 115 7.47 1.12 7.40
CA LEU A 115 8.21 0.72 6.21
C LEU A 115 7.77 -0.67 5.75
N ARG A 116 7.69 -0.85 4.43
CA ARG A 116 7.36 -2.11 3.78
C ARG A 116 8.32 -2.37 2.63
N PRO A 117 9.09 -3.47 2.65
CA PRO A 117 9.95 -3.86 1.53
C PRO A 117 9.12 -4.40 0.38
N ILE A 118 9.58 -4.10 -0.85
CA ILE A 118 8.94 -4.51 -2.09
C ILE A 118 9.98 -4.99 -3.08
N VAL A 119 9.63 -6.06 -3.78
CA VAL A 119 10.31 -6.51 -4.99
C VAL A 119 9.33 -6.36 -6.15
N ALA A 120 9.75 -5.72 -7.22
CA ALA A 120 8.93 -5.54 -8.41
C ALA A 120 9.63 -6.12 -9.65
N TRP A 121 8.82 -6.64 -10.55
CA TRP A 121 9.24 -7.18 -11.84
C TRP A 121 8.46 -6.52 -12.98
N MET A 122 9.17 -5.84 -13.83
CA MET A 122 8.63 -5.22 -15.04
C MET A 122 8.50 -6.29 -16.13
N ALA A 123 7.33 -6.92 -16.23
CA ALA A 123 7.04 -7.95 -17.21
C ALA A 123 7.10 -7.40 -18.65
N THR A 124 6.54 -6.21 -18.85
CA THR A 124 6.57 -5.45 -20.11
C THR A 124 6.80 -3.96 -19.82
N LYS A 125 6.87 -3.12 -20.86
CA LYS A 125 6.94 -1.65 -20.71
C LYS A 125 5.76 -1.07 -19.91
N HIS A 126 4.61 -1.74 -19.98
CA HIS A 126 3.37 -1.26 -19.39
C HIS A 126 2.95 -2.05 -18.13
N TRP A 127 3.44 -3.27 -17.94
CA TRP A 127 3.01 -4.13 -16.86
C TRP A 127 4.12 -4.40 -15.86
N THR A 128 3.84 -4.12 -14.60
CA THR A 128 4.71 -4.40 -13.47
C THR A 128 3.96 -5.27 -12.46
N ALA A 129 4.54 -6.40 -12.10
CA ALA A 129 4.11 -7.20 -10.98
C ALA A 129 4.98 -6.87 -9.76
N ALA A 130 4.40 -6.80 -8.57
CA ALA A 130 5.13 -6.54 -7.35
C ALA A 130 4.74 -7.53 -6.24
N PHE A 131 5.68 -7.78 -5.38
CA PHE A 131 5.52 -8.60 -4.20
C PHE A 131 6.07 -7.86 -2.99
N SER A 132 5.32 -7.85 -1.90
CA SER A 132 5.79 -7.31 -0.63
C SER A 132 5.46 -8.24 0.51
N VAL A 133 6.34 -8.27 1.51
CA VAL A 133 6.17 -9.02 2.74
C VAL A 133 6.83 -8.27 3.88
N GLY A 134 6.20 -8.32 5.05
CA GLY A 134 6.73 -7.68 6.24
C GLY A 134 6.32 -6.22 6.37
N PHE A 135 6.42 -5.78 7.61
CA PHE A 135 6.15 -4.41 8.04
C PHE A 135 7.06 -4.08 9.22
N LEU A 136 7.63 -2.90 9.20
CA LEU A 136 8.42 -2.35 10.31
C LEU A 136 7.87 -0.96 10.64
N GLY A 137 7.31 -0.79 11.82
CA GLY A 137 6.77 0.51 12.21
C GLY A 137 5.89 0.47 13.44
N TYR A 138 5.12 1.52 13.61
CA TYR A 138 4.16 1.65 14.70
C TYR A 138 2.77 1.21 14.24
N ASP A 139 2.16 0.28 14.97
CA ASP A 139 0.84 -0.27 14.68
C ASP A 139 -0.11 -0.03 15.85
N LYS A 140 -1.21 0.66 15.60
CA LYS A 140 -2.33 0.87 16.51
C LYS A 140 -3.64 0.29 15.97
N MET A 141 -3.64 -0.42 14.86
CA MET A 141 -4.82 -1.12 14.35
C MET A 141 -5.08 -2.41 15.09
N ASN A 142 -3.99 -3.13 15.42
CA ASN A 142 -4.05 -4.46 16.03
C ASN A 142 -3.76 -4.44 17.52
N TYR A 143 -3.36 -3.30 18.06
CA TYR A 143 -2.95 -3.17 19.47
C TYR A 143 -3.70 -2.03 20.16
N GLU A 144 -4.32 -2.31 21.30
CA GLU A 144 -5.11 -1.35 22.06
C GLU A 144 -4.32 -0.07 22.43
N HIS A 145 -3.04 -0.22 22.80
CA HIS A 145 -2.17 0.90 23.17
C HIS A 145 -1.18 1.29 22.08
N GLY A 146 -1.23 0.60 20.91
CA GLY A 146 -0.25 0.72 19.85
C GLY A 146 1.13 0.17 20.23
N ALA A 147 1.83 -0.41 19.29
CA ALA A 147 3.15 -0.99 19.51
C ALA A 147 4.08 -0.75 18.32
N PHE A 148 5.37 -0.66 18.59
CA PHE A 148 6.37 -0.74 17.53
C PHE A 148 6.56 -2.22 17.16
N THR A 149 6.36 -2.54 15.91
CA THR A 149 6.26 -3.92 15.42
C THR A 149 7.23 -4.13 14.28
N LEU A 150 7.96 -5.24 14.35
CA LEU A 150 8.63 -5.86 13.21
C LEU A 150 7.88 -7.14 12.90
N ASP A 151 7.06 -7.11 11.88
CA ASP A 151 6.11 -8.16 11.58
C ASP A 151 6.40 -8.77 10.21
N PHE A 152 6.78 -10.04 10.20
CA PHE A 152 6.94 -10.87 9.00
C PHE A 152 5.94 -12.04 8.96
N GLU A 153 5.27 -12.31 10.08
CA GLU A 153 4.36 -13.46 10.19
C GLU A 153 2.91 -13.06 9.92
N THR A 154 2.47 -11.93 10.49
CA THR A 154 1.09 -11.44 10.32
C THR A 154 0.97 -10.39 9.21
N ALA A 155 2.08 -9.79 8.78
CA ALA A 155 2.09 -8.97 7.58
C ALA A 155 1.87 -9.85 6.35
N ALA A 156 0.62 -9.95 5.96
CA ALA A 156 0.20 -10.75 4.82
C ALA A 156 1.06 -10.47 3.58
N PRO A 157 1.53 -11.51 2.89
CA PRO A 157 2.17 -11.33 1.60
C PRO A 157 1.18 -10.64 0.66
N ARG A 158 1.64 -9.59 0.00
CA ARG A 158 0.83 -8.79 -0.93
C ARG A 158 1.38 -8.94 -2.33
N PHE A 159 0.50 -9.26 -3.27
CA PHE A 159 0.80 -9.34 -4.69
C PHE A 159 0.09 -8.20 -5.41
N GLY A 160 0.85 -7.40 -6.14
CA GLY A 160 0.35 -6.27 -6.91
C GLY A 160 0.56 -6.45 -8.41
N LEU A 161 -0.36 -5.88 -9.19
CA LEU A 161 -0.25 -5.77 -10.64
C LEU A 161 -0.61 -4.34 -11.06
N TYR A 162 0.29 -3.71 -11.81
CA TYR A 162 0.21 -2.29 -12.14
C TYR A 162 0.40 -2.07 -13.63
N TYR A 163 -0.41 -1.17 -14.20
CA TYR A 163 -0.29 -0.70 -15.57
C TYR A 163 0.32 0.69 -15.60
N ASN A 164 1.42 0.86 -16.30
CA ASN A 164 2.14 2.11 -16.50
C ASN A 164 1.72 2.74 -17.84
N PHE A 165 1.29 3.99 -17.80
CA PHE A 165 0.84 4.76 -18.96
C PHE A 165 1.98 5.41 -19.72
#